data_11996fc76d25a42c543beeb091da166b
#
_entry.id   11996fc76d25a42c543beeb091da166b
#
_cell.length_a   1.000
_cell.length_b   1.000
_cell.length_c   1.000
_cell.angle_alpha   90.00
_cell.angle_beta   90.00
_cell.angle_gamma   90.00
#
_symmetry.space_group_name_H-M   'P 1'
#
loop_
_entity.id
_entity.type
_entity.pdbx_description
1 polymer ?
#
loop_
_entity_poly.entity_id
_entity_poly.type
_entity_poly.pdbx_seq_one_letter_code
_entity_poly.pdbx_strand_id
1 'polypeptide(L)'
;MPNIRIIAIFAVIVIAAVAGLAWPFISTMKFGYIMEPVQASQWHMGKGSEYTPEMTYQVTLNQTTFLADMKFLPVSQGAQQLLVKINPGGGASEIDQTVPIGLVYDFVDVSAPSKPYFDVLDQSVFSMRDYATEAKYLAKDAEWGDLYIGANAEKLKVTDSGKMSFKFGSADAYLLSYRIGAKMNKIWIVDNLPLPVKAEIYDPDGNLQYSYELGSLKAPSTPGLIS
;
A
#
# COMPACT_ATOMS: atom_id res chain seq x y z
N MET A 1 -5.68 75.57 -13.37
CA MET A 1 -6.24 74.30 -13.92
C MET A 1 -5.11 73.29 -13.99
N PRO A 2 -5.21 72.11 -13.38
CA PRO A 2 -4.15 71.09 -13.49
C PRO A 2 -4.03 70.61 -14.91
N ASN A 3 -2.78 70.51 -15.37
CA ASN A 3 -2.45 70.23 -16.73
C ASN A 3 -2.86 68.77 -17.08
N ILE A 4 -3.88 68.62 -17.94
CA ILE A 4 -4.45 67.29 -18.34
C ILE A 4 -3.39 66.28 -18.70
N ARG A 5 -2.28 66.73 -19.31
CA ARG A 5 -1.13 65.87 -19.69
C ARG A 5 -0.43 65.25 -18.46
N ILE A 6 -0.32 66.02 -17.36
CA ILE A 6 0.32 65.52 -16.13
C ILE A 6 -0.59 64.47 -15.47
N ILE A 7 -1.91 64.70 -15.43
CA ILE A 7 -2.90 63.75 -14.90
C ILE A 7 -2.88 62.45 -15.72
N ALA A 8 -2.82 62.54 -17.03
CA ALA A 8 -2.74 61.34 -17.92
C ALA A 8 -1.46 60.53 -17.67
N ILE A 9 -0.31 61.18 -17.51
CA ILE A 9 0.96 60.49 -17.23
C ILE A 9 0.92 59.80 -15.85
N PHE A 10 0.39 60.49 -14.82
CA PHE A 10 0.23 59.89 -13.50
C PHE A 10 -0.71 58.67 -13.51
N ALA A 11 -1.82 58.73 -14.26
CA ALA A 11 -2.75 57.63 -14.40
C ALA A 11 -2.09 56.39 -15.07
N VAL A 12 -1.29 56.62 -16.11
CA VAL A 12 -0.55 55.54 -16.79
C VAL A 12 0.49 54.87 -15.87
N ILE A 13 1.21 55.69 -15.07
CA ILE A 13 2.20 55.17 -14.12
C ILE A 13 1.53 54.36 -13.02
N VAL A 14 0.39 54.80 -12.49
CA VAL A 14 -0.36 54.07 -11.46
C VAL A 14 -0.93 52.77 -12.00
N ILE A 15 -1.45 52.77 -13.23
CA ILE A 15 -1.95 51.53 -13.88
C ILE A 15 -0.80 50.55 -14.12
N ALA A 16 0.36 51.02 -14.59
CA ALA A 16 1.53 50.18 -14.82
C ALA A 16 2.08 49.62 -13.48
N ALA A 17 2.10 50.41 -12.41
CA ALA A 17 2.52 49.93 -11.08
C ALA A 17 1.55 48.90 -10.51
N VAL A 18 0.24 49.13 -10.60
CA VAL A 18 -0.78 48.15 -10.16
C VAL A 18 -0.73 46.88 -10.98
N ALA A 19 -0.56 46.96 -12.31
CA ALA A 19 -0.41 45.80 -13.18
C ALA A 19 0.88 45.04 -12.87
N GLY A 20 1.99 45.74 -12.60
CA GLY A 20 3.27 45.11 -12.23
C GLY A 20 3.21 44.41 -10.85
N LEU A 21 2.50 45.00 -9.89
CA LEU A 21 2.29 44.37 -8.58
C LEU A 21 1.27 43.21 -8.61
N ALA A 22 0.28 43.30 -9.48
CA ALA A 22 -0.72 42.24 -9.65
C ALA A 22 -0.22 41.09 -10.53
N TRP A 23 0.77 41.32 -11.40
CA TRP A 23 1.30 40.34 -12.35
C TRP A 23 1.78 39.02 -11.70
N PRO A 24 2.56 39.03 -10.60
CA PRO A 24 2.94 37.79 -9.95
C PRO A 24 1.72 37.06 -9.35
N PHE A 25 0.68 37.76 -8.91
CA PHE A 25 -0.56 37.14 -8.44
C PHE A 25 -1.41 36.60 -9.60
N ILE A 26 -1.47 37.32 -10.72
CA ILE A 26 -2.19 36.88 -11.92
C ILE A 26 -1.47 35.75 -12.62
N SER A 27 -0.13 35.75 -12.65
CA SER A 27 0.67 34.68 -13.25
C SER A 27 0.70 33.41 -12.40
N THR A 28 0.47 33.51 -11.07
CA THR A 28 0.25 32.35 -10.19
C THR A 28 -1.19 31.89 -10.18
N MET A 29 -2.14 32.73 -10.53
CA MET A 29 -3.50 32.30 -10.88
C MET A 29 -3.45 31.67 -12.27
N LYS A 30 -2.98 30.42 -12.34
CA LYS A 30 -3.24 29.56 -13.49
C LYS A 30 -4.74 29.45 -13.60
N PHE A 31 -5.28 30.19 -14.56
CA PHE A 31 -6.69 30.17 -14.90
C PHE A 31 -7.20 28.75 -14.99
N GLY A 32 -8.17 28.43 -14.16
CA GLY A 32 -9.20 27.48 -14.47
C GLY A 32 -8.89 26.02 -14.33
N TYR A 33 -7.77 25.61 -13.77
CA TYR A 33 -7.69 24.28 -13.17
C TYR A 33 -7.91 24.45 -11.64
N ILE A 34 -9.17 24.47 -11.23
CA ILE A 34 -9.49 23.82 -9.98
C ILE A 34 -9.05 22.39 -10.25
N MET A 35 -7.82 22.04 -9.85
CA MET A 35 -7.51 20.66 -9.56
C MET A 35 -8.49 20.34 -8.43
N GLU A 36 -9.63 19.73 -8.77
CA GLU A 36 -10.30 18.92 -7.77
C GLU A 36 -9.17 18.04 -7.25
N PRO A 37 -8.90 18.07 -5.94
CA PRO A 37 -7.89 17.18 -5.41
C PRO A 37 -8.35 15.80 -5.87
N VAL A 38 -7.60 15.18 -6.76
CA VAL A 38 -7.81 13.78 -7.13
C VAL A 38 -7.75 13.11 -5.77
N GLN A 39 -8.90 12.67 -5.25
CA GLN A 39 -8.95 12.02 -3.95
C GLN A 39 -8.11 10.77 -4.13
N ALA A 40 -6.87 10.85 -3.64
CA ALA A 40 -5.97 9.72 -3.71
C ALA A 40 -6.68 8.54 -3.05
N SER A 41 -6.70 7.41 -3.72
CA SER A 41 -7.25 6.18 -3.15
C SER A 41 -6.56 5.90 -1.83
N GLN A 42 -7.29 5.30 -0.89
CA GLN A 42 -6.75 4.92 0.41
C GLN A 42 -6.81 3.40 0.54
N TRP A 43 -5.81 2.85 1.19
CA TRP A 43 -5.74 1.43 1.50
C TRP A 43 -5.48 1.20 2.99
N HIS A 44 -6.07 0.16 3.51
CA HIS A 44 -5.79 -0.39 4.84
C HIS A 44 -5.79 -1.92 4.76
N MET A 45 -5.18 -2.56 5.73
CA MET A 45 -5.26 -4.00 5.89
C MET A 45 -6.72 -4.44 5.91
N GLY A 46 -7.06 -5.47 5.14
CA GLY A 46 -8.43 -5.99 5.04
C GLY A 46 -9.36 -5.26 4.08
N LYS A 47 -8.93 -4.18 3.42
CA LYS A 47 -9.76 -3.52 2.40
C LYS A 47 -10.12 -4.51 1.28
N GLY A 48 -11.41 -4.62 0.96
CA GLY A 48 -11.89 -5.58 -0.04
C GLY A 48 -12.11 -7.00 0.50
N SER A 49 -11.91 -7.24 1.80
CA SER A 49 -12.19 -8.55 2.41
C SER A 49 -13.67 -8.94 2.35
N GLU A 50 -14.58 -7.96 2.24
CA GLU A 50 -16.01 -8.16 2.07
C GLU A 50 -16.38 -8.91 0.77
N TYR A 51 -15.50 -8.86 -0.23
CA TYR A 51 -15.65 -9.63 -1.47
C TYR A 51 -15.17 -11.07 -1.36
N THR A 52 -14.70 -11.49 -0.16
CA THR A 52 -14.23 -12.85 0.12
C THR A 52 -13.24 -13.40 -0.90
N PRO A 53 -12.19 -12.66 -1.30
CA PRO A 53 -11.24 -13.15 -2.29
C PRO A 53 -10.50 -14.39 -1.78
N GLU A 54 -10.27 -15.34 -2.70
CA GLU A 54 -9.38 -16.49 -2.46
C GLU A 54 -8.01 -16.16 -3.05
N MET A 55 -7.00 -16.18 -2.22
CA MET A 55 -5.64 -15.73 -2.54
C MET A 55 -4.63 -16.84 -2.23
N THR A 56 -3.87 -17.26 -3.23
CA THR A 56 -2.78 -18.21 -3.03
C THR A 56 -1.45 -17.49 -3.04
N TYR A 57 -0.75 -17.50 -1.92
CA TYR A 57 0.57 -16.92 -1.78
C TYR A 57 1.66 -18.00 -1.81
N GLN A 58 2.73 -17.70 -2.51
CA GLN A 58 4.02 -18.36 -2.29
C GLN A 58 4.81 -17.54 -1.30
N VAL A 59 5.13 -18.10 -0.15
CA VAL A 59 5.85 -17.43 0.94
C VAL A 59 7.20 -18.09 1.14
N THR A 60 8.25 -17.30 1.24
CA THR A 60 9.61 -17.75 1.55
C THR A 60 10.14 -16.96 2.74
N LEU A 61 10.55 -17.64 3.79
CA LEU A 61 11.25 -17.09 4.95
C LEU A 61 12.42 -18.02 5.31
N ASN A 62 13.63 -17.47 5.47
CA ASN A 62 14.81 -18.22 5.90
C ASN A 62 14.99 -19.54 5.11
N GLN A 63 14.87 -19.51 3.78
CA GLN A 63 14.99 -20.66 2.85
C GLN A 63 13.82 -21.67 2.93
N THR A 64 12.85 -21.51 3.82
CA THR A 64 11.63 -22.32 3.83
C THR A 64 10.61 -21.68 2.90
N THR A 65 10.11 -22.47 1.94
CA THR A 65 9.07 -22.01 1.00
C THR A 65 7.83 -22.90 1.13
N PHE A 66 6.67 -22.27 1.21
CA PHE A 66 5.38 -22.95 1.23
C PHE A 66 4.32 -22.17 0.46
N LEU A 67 3.21 -22.83 0.13
CA LEU A 67 2.02 -22.18 -0.40
C LEU A 67 0.99 -21.99 0.70
N ALA A 68 0.36 -20.82 0.71
CA ALA A 68 -0.73 -20.50 1.63
C ALA A 68 -1.94 -20.01 0.83
N ASP A 69 -3.00 -20.84 0.82
CA ASP A 69 -4.29 -20.42 0.31
C ASP A 69 -5.06 -19.73 1.43
N MET A 70 -5.46 -18.49 1.20
CA MET A 70 -6.14 -17.67 2.19
C MET A 70 -7.46 -17.16 1.65
N LYS A 71 -8.50 -17.23 2.48
CA LYS A 71 -9.82 -16.70 2.17
C LYS A 71 -10.41 -16.00 3.39
N PHE A 72 -10.70 -14.71 3.22
CA PHE A 72 -11.51 -13.99 4.21
C PHE A 72 -12.94 -14.51 4.18
N LEU A 73 -13.45 -14.91 5.32
CA LEU A 73 -14.83 -15.34 5.46
C LEU A 73 -15.73 -14.15 5.82
N PRO A 74 -17.03 -14.21 5.53
CA PRO A 74 -17.97 -13.20 6.01
C PRO A 74 -17.85 -13.00 7.52
N VAL A 75 -18.00 -11.75 7.97
CA VAL A 75 -17.99 -11.44 9.41
C VAL A 75 -19.08 -12.23 10.11
N SER A 76 -18.72 -13.01 11.12
CA SER A 76 -19.63 -13.80 11.94
C SER A 76 -19.40 -13.49 13.41
N GLN A 77 -20.49 -13.27 14.16
CA GLN A 77 -20.45 -12.93 15.59
C GLN A 77 -19.55 -11.71 15.90
N GLY A 78 -19.44 -10.76 14.96
CA GLY A 78 -18.65 -9.55 15.13
C GLY A 78 -17.14 -9.72 14.93
N ALA A 79 -16.68 -10.91 14.55
CA ALA A 79 -15.27 -11.17 14.23
C ALA A 79 -15.08 -11.55 12.76
N GLN A 80 -14.02 -11.01 12.15
CA GLN A 80 -13.52 -11.47 10.85
C GLN A 80 -12.82 -12.80 11.03
N GLN A 81 -13.04 -13.74 10.13
CA GLN A 81 -12.34 -15.03 10.12
C GLN A 81 -11.54 -15.21 8.84
N LEU A 82 -10.43 -15.92 8.93
CA LEU A 82 -9.59 -16.31 7.80
C LEU A 82 -9.49 -17.85 7.75
N LEU A 83 -9.90 -18.41 6.62
CA LEU A 83 -9.56 -19.78 6.28
C LEU A 83 -8.18 -19.80 5.66
N VAL A 84 -7.28 -20.58 6.22
CA VAL A 84 -5.90 -20.74 5.74
C VAL A 84 -5.63 -22.22 5.48
N LYS A 85 -5.20 -22.52 4.26
CA LYS A 85 -4.69 -23.84 3.88
C LYS A 85 -3.22 -23.71 3.53
N ILE A 86 -2.37 -24.45 4.20
CA ILE A 86 -0.93 -24.39 4.01
C ILE A 86 -0.46 -25.69 3.40
N ASN A 87 0.21 -25.60 2.29
CA ASN A 87 0.92 -26.70 1.67
C ASN A 87 2.43 -26.49 1.90
N PRO A 88 3.03 -27.20 2.87
CA PRO A 88 4.44 -27.05 3.20
C PRO A 88 5.39 -27.53 2.11
N GLY A 89 4.89 -28.29 1.12
CA GLY A 89 5.75 -28.97 0.16
C GLY A 89 6.46 -30.21 0.73
N GLY A 90 7.33 -30.82 -0.06
CA GLY A 90 8.18 -31.92 0.40
C GLY A 90 7.45 -33.19 0.89
N GLY A 91 6.15 -33.32 0.63
CA GLY A 91 5.33 -34.46 1.08
C GLY A 91 4.81 -34.34 2.51
N ALA A 92 4.96 -33.19 3.15
CA ALA A 92 4.32 -32.92 4.45
C ALA A 92 2.81 -32.77 4.29
N SER A 93 2.06 -33.08 5.37
CA SER A 93 0.60 -32.98 5.36
C SER A 93 0.15 -31.55 5.21
N GLU A 94 -0.89 -31.34 4.42
CA GLU A 94 -1.58 -30.05 4.32
C GLU A 94 -2.21 -29.66 5.67
N ILE A 95 -2.14 -28.36 5.98
CA ILE A 95 -2.76 -27.77 7.18
C ILE A 95 -3.97 -26.98 6.71
N ASP A 96 -5.14 -27.26 7.29
CA ASP A 96 -6.38 -26.52 7.04
C ASP A 96 -6.90 -26.01 8.37
N GLN A 97 -6.94 -24.69 8.52
CA GLN A 97 -7.40 -24.07 9.76
C GLN A 97 -8.16 -22.76 9.47
N THR A 98 -9.33 -22.63 10.12
CA THR A 98 -10.00 -21.32 10.21
C THR A 98 -9.61 -20.67 11.52
N VAL A 99 -9.13 -19.44 11.45
CA VAL A 99 -8.73 -18.64 12.62
C VAL A 99 -9.49 -17.31 12.66
N PRO A 100 -9.90 -16.85 13.83
CA PRO A 100 -10.34 -15.48 14.02
C PRO A 100 -9.17 -14.53 13.77
N ILE A 101 -9.48 -13.37 13.18
CA ILE A 101 -8.55 -12.25 13.03
C ILE A 101 -8.99 -11.16 14.00
N GLY A 102 -8.09 -10.73 14.87
CA GLY A 102 -8.29 -9.61 15.77
C GLY A 102 -8.42 -8.26 15.06
N LEU A 103 -8.73 -7.23 15.82
CA LEU A 103 -8.93 -5.87 15.31
C LEU A 103 -7.66 -5.28 14.64
N VAL A 104 -6.50 -5.77 15.03
CA VAL A 104 -5.22 -5.37 14.47
C VAL A 104 -4.66 -6.39 13.47
N TYR A 105 -5.50 -7.28 12.95
CA TYR A 105 -5.10 -8.33 12.01
C TYR A 105 -4.07 -9.32 12.56
N ASP A 106 -4.10 -9.57 13.86
CA ASP A 106 -3.37 -10.65 14.53
C ASP A 106 -4.15 -11.95 14.47
N PHE A 107 -3.45 -13.08 14.49
CA PHE A 107 -4.06 -14.39 14.51
C PHE A 107 -4.40 -14.82 15.94
N VAL A 108 -5.65 -15.22 16.16
CA VAL A 108 -6.13 -15.70 17.45
C VAL A 108 -6.42 -17.20 17.35
N ASP A 109 -6.17 -17.93 18.43
CA ASP A 109 -6.49 -19.38 18.58
C ASP A 109 -5.83 -20.29 17.51
N VAL A 110 -4.57 -20.00 17.13
CA VAL A 110 -3.82 -20.85 16.22
C VAL A 110 -3.42 -22.16 16.91
N SER A 111 -3.74 -23.30 16.28
CA SER A 111 -3.37 -24.63 16.77
C SER A 111 -1.84 -24.83 16.79
N ALA A 112 -1.34 -25.61 17.75
CA ALA A 112 0.10 -25.84 17.88
C ALA A 112 0.78 -26.36 16.61
N PRO A 113 0.20 -27.29 15.84
CA PRO A 113 0.80 -27.77 14.59
C PRO A 113 0.87 -26.70 13.50
N SER A 114 -0.07 -25.75 13.50
CA SER A 114 -0.15 -24.67 12.49
C SER A 114 0.74 -23.48 12.85
N LYS A 115 1.04 -23.32 14.13
CA LYS A 115 1.71 -22.12 14.66
C LYS A 115 2.97 -21.71 13.91
N PRO A 116 3.92 -22.60 13.56
CA PRO A 116 5.14 -22.19 12.85
C PRO A 116 4.86 -21.49 11.51
N TYR A 117 3.84 -21.91 10.79
CA TYR A 117 3.45 -21.32 9.50
C TYR A 117 2.71 -20.00 9.69
N PHE A 118 1.85 -19.93 10.69
CA PHE A 118 1.15 -18.69 11.03
C PHE A 118 2.12 -17.62 11.55
N ASP A 119 3.14 -18.00 12.31
CA ASP A 119 4.21 -17.07 12.73
C ASP A 119 4.97 -16.50 11.51
N VAL A 120 5.17 -17.31 10.45
CA VAL A 120 5.76 -16.84 9.18
C VAL A 120 4.81 -15.90 8.44
N LEU A 121 3.52 -16.24 8.33
CA LEU A 121 2.52 -15.36 7.71
C LEU A 121 2.42 -14.03 8.45
N ASP A 122 2.45 -14.06 9.77
CA ASP A 122 2.41 -12.91 10.65
C ASP A 122 3.59 -11.96 10.39
N GLN A 123 4.79 -12.51 10.32
CA GLN A 123 6.03 -11.76 10.08
C GLN A 123 6.22 -11.33 8.63
N SER A 124 5.45 -11.86 7.69
CA SER A 124 5.58 -11.58 6.26
C SER A 124 4.34 -10.89 5.68
N VAL A 125 3.35 -11.66 5.23
CA VAL A 125 2.17 -11.13 4.52
C VAL A 125 1.36 -10.16 5.39
N PHE A 126 1.29 -10.43 6.70
CA PHE A 126 0.55 -9.62 7.67
C PHE A 126 1.39 -8.53 8.34
N SER A 127 2.68 -8.44 8.08
CA SER A 127 3.57 -7.42 8.67
C SER A 127 3.14 -5.97 8.38
N MET A 128 2.40 -5.77 7.29
CA MET A 128 1.90 -4.44 6.92
C MET A 128 0.85 -3.86 7.88
N ARG A 129 0.26 -4.68 8.76
CA ARG A 129 -0.69 -4.20 9.76
C ARG A 129 -0.09 -3.11 10.66
N ASP A 130 1.19 -3.20 10.99
CA ASP A 130 1.89 -2.23 11.83
C ASP A 130 1.90 -0.82 11.23
N TYR A 131 1.73 -0.72 9.91
CA TYR A 131 1.74 0.54 9.16
C TYR A 131 0.38 0.92 8.57
N ALA A 132 -0.51 -0.03 8.39
CA ALA A 132 -1.72 0.16 7.61
C ALA A 132 -2.99 -0.45 8.25
N THR A 133 -3.06 -0.54 9.58
CA THR A 133 -4.32 -0.79 10.30
C THR A 133 -5.30 0.36 10.04
N GLU A 134 -4.78 1.60 10.02
CA GLU A 134 -5.53 2.78 9.57
C GLU A 134 -5.31 3.04 8.09
N ALA A 135 -6.28 3.71 7.45
CA ALA A 135 -6.24 4.04 6.03
C ALA A 135 -5.04 4.92 5.67
N LYS A 136 -4.28 4.52 4.66
CA LYS A 136 -3.11 5.21 4.12
C LYS A 136 -3.33 5.59 2.66
N TYR A 137 -2.85 6.76 2.27
CA TYR A 137 -3.01 7.24 0.90
C TYR A 137 -2.16 6.44 -0.09
N LEU A 138 -2.78 6.06 -1.19
CA LEU A 138 -2.16 5.45 -2.36
C LEU A 138 -1.81 6.55 -3.38
N ALA A 139 -0.84 7.37 -3.04
CA ALA A 139 -0.34 8.43 -3.91
C ALA A 139 1.18 8.45 -3.88
N LYS A 140 1.81 8.84 -4.99
CA LYS A 140 3.26 8.97 -5.05
C LYS A 140 3.76 9.89 -3.93
N ASP A 141 4.84 9.49 -3.29
CA ASP A 141 5.48 10.15 -2.15
C ASP A 141 4.65 10.18 -0.84
N ALA A 142 3.47 9.51 -0.80
CA ALA A 142 2.74 9.34 0.45
C ALA A 142 3.55 8.51 1.45
N GLU A 143 3.70 9.05 2.67
CA GLU A 143 4.43 8.41 3.76
C GLU A 143 3.45 7.59 4.62
N TRP A 144 3.81 6.34 4.92
CA TRP A 144 2.97 5.41 5.67
C TRP A 144 3.42 5.20 7.12
N GLY A 145 4.64 5.58 7.42
CA GLY A 145 5.21 5.51 8.77
C GLY A 145 6.73 5.52 8.76
N ASP A 146 7.30 5.55 9.95
CA ASP A 146 8.73 5.51 10.19
C ASP A 146 9.14 4.10 10.61
N LEU A 147 10.25 3.63 10.03
CA LEU A 147 10.90 2.39 10.41
C LEU A 147 12.19 2.76 11.18
N TYR A 148 12.27 2.29 12.39
CA TYR A 148 13.43 2.52 13.25
C TYR A 148 14.38 1.31 13.18
N ILE A 149 15.60 1.54 12.68
CA ILE A 149 16.62 0.51 12.54
C ILE A 149 17.85 0.99 13.28
N GLY A 150 17.99 0.53 14.51
CA GLY A 150 18.98 1.06 15.42
C GLY A 150 18.75 2.56 15.69
N ALA A 151 19.73 3.39 15.37
CA ALA A 151 19.63 4.84 15.52
C ALA A 151 19.10 5.57 14.28
N ASN A 152 18.85 4.86 13.19
CA ASN A 152 18.37 5.43 11.93
C ASN A 152 16.86 5.28 11.80
N ALA A 153 16.20 6.34 11.31
CA ALA A 153 14.80 6.32 10.92
C ALA A 153 14.73 6.37 9.41
N GLU A 154 14.03 5.38 8.82
CA GLU A 154 13.71 5.32 7.40
C GLU A 154 12.20 5.45 7.22
N LYS A 155 11.77 6.01 6.11
CA LYS A 155 10.36 6.21 5.84
C LYS A 155 9.84 5.16 4.87
N LEU A 156 8.79 4.45 5.25
CA LEU A 156 8.00 3.65 4.33
C LEU A 156 7.12 4.60 3.51
N LYS A 157 7.32 4.64 2.21
CA LYS A 157 6.58 5.53 1.32
C LYS A 157 6.25 4.91 -0.04
N VAL A 158 5.21 5.41 -0.67
CA VAL A 158 4.86 5.06 -2.04
C VAL A 158 5.87 5.71 -3.00
N THR A 159 6.69 4.90 -3.66
CA THR A 159 7.76 5.38 -4.57
C THR A 159 7.40 5.27 -6.03
N ASP A 160 6.46 4.39 -6.37
CA ASP A 160 5.99 4.21 -7.75
C ASP A 160 4.54 3.72 -7.79
N SER A 161 3.86 3.92 -8.92
CA SER A 161 2.50 3.45 -9.13
C SER A 161 2.21 3.28 -10.62
N GLY A 162 1.33 2.33 -10.94
CA GLY A 162 0.90 2.08 -12.31
C GLY A 162 0.58 0.62 -12.58
N LYS A 163 0.36 0.29 -13.86
CA LYS A 163 0.08 -1.08 -14.27
C LYS A 163 1.32 -1.94 -14.16
N MET A 164 1.23 -2.97 -13.31
CA MET A 164 2.33 -3.91 -13.05
C MET A 164 1.88 -5.33 -13.33
N SER A 165 2.83 -6.20 -13.69
CA SER A 165 2.59 -7.62 -13.96
C SER A 165 3.00 -8.46 -12.77
N PHE A 166 2.10 -9.35 -12.33
CA PHE A 166 2.28 -10.32 -11.26
C PHE A 166 1.93 -11.72 -11.76
N LYS A 167 2.19 -12.76 -10.96
CA LYS A 167 1.83 -14.14 -11.32
C LYS A 167 0.32 -14.33 -11.49
N PHE A 168 -0.49 -13.63 -10.72
CA PHE A 168 -1.96 -13.70 -10.82
C PHE A 168 -2.55 -12.87 -11.98
N GLY A 169 -1.74 -12.04 -12.66
CA GLY A 169 -2.19 -11.17 -13.76
C GLY A 169 -1.59 -9.77 -13.69
N SER A 170 -2.15 -8.84 -14.46
CA SER A 170 -1.76 -7.43 -14.42
C SER A 170 -2.76 -6.61 -13.61
N ALA A 171 -2.28 -5.73 -12.75
CA ALA A 171 -3.09 -4.84 -11.94
C ALA A 171 -2.44 -3.46 -11.80
N ASP A 172 -3.25 -2.44 -11.53
CA ASP A 172 -2.75 -1.15 -11.08
C ASP A 172 -2.28 -1.30 -9.63
N ALA A 173 -0.99 -1.10 -9.42
CA ALA A 173 -0.34 -1.34 -8.14
C ALA A 173 0.47 -0.13 -7.69
N TYR A 174 0.73 -0.09 -6.40
CA TYR A 174 1.53 0.92 -5.73
C TYR A 174 2.72 0.24 -5.08
N LEU A 175 3.90 0.74 -5.37
CA LEU A 175 5.15 0.26 -4.81
C LEU A 175 5.52 1.08 -3.58
N LEU A 176 5.46 0.46 -2.42
CA LEU A 176 6.06 1.00 -1.20
C LEU A 176 7.51 0.55 -1.11
N SER A 177 8.38 1.45 -0.72
CA SER A 177 9.77 1.08 -0.50
C SER A 177 10.42 1.86 0.64
N TYR A 178 11.46 1.24 1.20
CA TYR A 178 12.36 1.81 2.18
C TYR A 178 13.73 1.14 2.07
N ARG A 179 14.78 1.79 2.57
CA ARG A 179 16.14 1.26 2.46
C ARG A 179 16.67 0.87 3.81
N ILE A 180 17.14 -0.39 3.91
CA ILE A 180 17.94 -0.87 5.03
C ILE A 180 19.26 -1.39 4.44
N GLY A 181 20.39 -0.80 4.83
CA GLY A 181 21.67 -1.21 4.27
C GLY A 181 21.78 -0.97 2.76
N ALA A 182 22.31 -1.96 2.04
CA ALA A 182 22.63 -1.85 0.63
C ALA A 182 21.44 -2.00 -0.30
N LYS A 183 20.41 -2.73 0.12
CA LYS A 183 19.24 -3.07 -0.75
C LYS A 183 18.01 -2.28 -0.40
N MET A 184 17.16 -2.12 -1.42
CA MET A 184 15.85 -1.52 -1.31
C MET A 184 14.82 -2.60 -0.97
N ASN A 185 14.09 -2.43 0.12
CA ASN A 185 12.94 -3.22 0.49
C ASN A 185 11.72 -2.74 -0.29
N LYS A 186 10.91 -3.66 -0.76
CA LYS A 186 9.81 -3.39 -1.68
C LYS A 186 8.56 -4.16 -1.29
N ILE A 187 7.43 -3.47 -1.28
CA ILE A 187 6.11 -4.05 -1.02
C ILE A 187 5.12 -3.50 -2.05
N TRP A 188 4.38 -4.37 -2.69
CA TRP A 188 3.39 -4.00 -3.71
C TRP A 188 1.98 -4.15 -3.16
N ILE A 189 1.22 -3.08 -3.28
CA ILE A 189 -0.18 -2.98 -2.87
C ILE A 189 -1.03 -2.83 -4.12
N VAL A 190 -2.12 -3.57 -4.19
CA VAL A 190 -3.20 -3.36 -5.15
C VAL A 190 -4.41 -2.85 -4.38
N ASP A 191 -4.99 -1.76 -4.86
CA ASP A 191 -6.23 -1.23 -4.27
C ASP A 191 -7.35 -2.28 -4.34
N ASN A 192 -8.24 -2.30 -3.36
CA ASN A 192 -9.32 -3.29 -3.23
C ASN A 192 -8.88 -4.76 -3.01
N LEU A 193 -7.60 -5.00 -2.66
CA LEU A 193 -7.18 -6.30 -2.12
C LEU A 193 -6.82 -6.17 -0.63
N PRO A 194 -7.23 -7.15 0.19
CA PRO A 194 -7.08 -7.04 1.65
C PRO A 194 -5.64 -7.17 2.15
N LEU A 195 -4.77 -7.76 1.34
CA LEU A 195 -3.36 -8.02 1.67
C LEU A 195 -2.44 -7.53 0.56
N PRO A 196 -1.19 -7.18 0.87
CA PRO A 196 -0.19 -6.86 -0.14
C PRO A 196 0.03 -8.03 -1.09
N VAL A 197 0.28 -7.75 -2.37
CA VAL A 197 0.37 -8.80 -3.40
C VAL A 197 1.77 -9.36 -3.57
N LYS A 198 2.80 -8.61 -3.18
CA LYS A 198 4.19 -9.05 -3.27
C LYS A 198 5.05 -8.28 -2.29
N ALA A 199 6.10 -8.92 -1.75
CA ALA A 199 7.19 -8.24 -1.07
C ALA A 199 8.53 -8.92 -1.29
N GLU A 200 9.59 -8.12 -1.18
CA GLU A 200 10.99 -8.52 -1.16
C GLU A 200 11.69 -7.74 -0.06
N ILE A 201 11.98 -8.38 1.06
CA ILE A 201 12.53 -7.75 2.26
C ILE A 201 13.90 -8.33 2.56
N TYR A 202 14.85 -7.45 2.72
CA TYR A 202 16.27 -7.76 2.95
C TYR A 202 16.70 -7.27 4.33
N ASP A 203 17.65 -7.98 4.92
CA ASP A 203 18.34 -7.56 6.14
C ASP A 203 19.37 -6.43 5.85
N PRO A 204 19.99 -5.83 6.88
CA PRO A 204 21.03 -4.80 6.69
C PRO A 204 22.23 -5.27 5.87
N ASP A 205 22.53 -6.56 5.88
CA ASP A 205 23.65 -7.17 5.15
C ASP A 205 23.29 -7.46 3.69
N GLY A 206 21.99 -7.28 3.32
CA GLY A 206 21.47 -7.48 1.97
C GLY A 206 21.09 -8.92 1.65
N ASN A 207 20.94 -9.79 2.65
CA ASN A 207 20.40 -11.11 2.48
C ASN A 207 18.86 -11.04 2.44
N LEU A 208 18.22 -11.89 1.64
CA LEU A 208 16.77 -11.97 1.62
C LEU A 208 16.27 -12.53 2.95
N GLN A 209 15.58 -11.70 3.72
CA GLN A 209 14.96 -12.07 4.98
C GLN A 209 13.66 -12.85 4.73
N TYR A 210 12.76 -12.26 3.94
CA TYR A 210 11.58 -12.93 3.45
C TYR A 210 11.10 -12.35 2.12
N SER A 211 10.35 -13.14 1.40
CA SER A 211 9.59 -12.70 0.25
C SER A 211 8.26 -13.43 0.17
N TYR A 212 7.29 -12.80 -0.42
CA TYR A 212 6.05 -13.44 -0.82
C TYR A 212 5.53 -12.86 -2.14
N GLU A 213 4.74 -13.66 -2.83
CA GLU A 213 4.07 -13.24 -4.05
C GLU A 213 2.72 -13.94 -4.18
N LEU A 214 1.68 -13.17 -4.48
CA LEU A 214 0.36 -13.68 -4.82
C LEU A 214 0.45 -14.40 -6.17
N GLY A 215 0.27 -15.70 -6.16
CA GLY A 215 0.37 -16.57 -7.33
C GLY A 215 -0.95 -16.72 -8.07
N SER A 216 -2.07 -16.75 -7.33
CA SER A 216 -3.41 -16.80 -7.91
C SER A 216 -4.40 -16.01 -7.08
N LEU A 217 -5.38 -15.44 -7.77
CA LEU A 217 -6.47 -14.68 -7.18
C LEU A 217 -7.79 -15.14 -7.80
N LYS A 218 -8.74 -15.54 -6.97
CA LYS A 218 -10.12 -15.74 -7.36
C LYS A 218 -10.96 -14.74 -6.58
N ALA A 219 -11.41 -13.70 -7.26
CA ALA A 219 -12.26 -12.67 -6.69
C ALA A 219 -13.63 -12.73 -7.39
N PRO A 220 -14.72 -13.05 -6.69
CA PRO A 220 -16.03 -12.92 -7.26
C PRO A 220 -16.30 -11.42 -7.50
N SER A 221 -16.32 -11.02 -8.77
CA SER A 221 -16.75 -9.70 -9.28
C SER A 221 -16.31 -8.47 -8.46
N THR A 222 -15.03 -8.37 -8.13
CA THR A 222 -14.49 -7.15 -7.50
C THR A 222 -14.33 -6.07 -8.57
N PRO A 223 -15.02 -4.92 -8.47
CA PRO A 223 -14.89 -3.85 -9.44
C PRO A 223 -13.44 -3.35 -9.53
N GLY A 224 -12.86 -3.31 -10.73
CA GLY A 224 -11.55 -2.70 -10.98
C GLY A 224 -10.34 -3.61 -10.77
N LEU A 225 -10.50 -4.92 -10.52
CA LEU A 225 -9.36 -5.80 -10.23
C LEU A 225 -8.70 -6.41 -11.47
N ILE A 226 -9.37 -6.53 -12.60
CA ILE A 226 -8.80 -7.12 -13.82
C ILE A 226 -9.36 -6.40 -15.04
N SER A 227 -8.52 -5.84 -15.85
CA SER A 227 -8.81 -5.41 -17.23
C SER A 227 -8.06 -6.31 -18.21
#